data_bf977b3ad597b18eadc856f2d46d0c64
#
_entry.id   bf977b3ad597b18eadc856f2d46d0c64
#
_cell.length_a   1.000
_cell.length_b   1.000
_cell.length_c   1.000
_cell.angle_alpha   90.00
_cell.angle_beta   90.00
_cell.angle_gamma   90.00
#
_symmetry.space_group_name_H-M   'P 1'
#
loop_
_entity.id
_entity.type
_entity.pdbx_description
1 polymer ?
#
loop_
_entity_poly.entity_id
_entity_poly.type
_entity_poly.pdbx_seq_one_letter_code
_entity_poly.pdbx_strand_id
1 'polypeptide(L)'
;MIFESNYMNLYDAALNQKTSRLPLYEHLISDKLMEQALGKNFRDLINGNFCDIEEYLQNFCTFYKMMGYDTVSFERCVGEIMPDSGCLGQHKESVIHDRQDFEKYPWDEIPDRYFSMQSKFFDALRNTLPDGMKAVGGVGNGIFECVQDVIGYTNLCYISCDDPDLYADLYTKVGNVLLDIWYKFMERYSDMYCVLRIGDDLGYKTNTLISANDIRQHIIPSYAKIVRCVHSYKKPFLLHSCGCIFEVMPDFIDTARINSKHSNEDSIAPFSKWVDDYGKKIGIFGGIDTDALCRFSLSEIKIYVTEILEMYGASG
;
A
#
# COMPACT_ATOMS: atom_id res chain seq x y z
N MET A 1 -10.82 9.95 29.53
CA MET A 1 -11.73 9.32 28.54
C MET A 1 -11.08 8.05 28.04
N ILE A 2 -11.83 6.96 27.97
CA ILE A 2 -11.35 5.73 27.33
C ILE A 2 -11.35 5.99 25.82
N PHE A 3 -10.26 5.65 25.13
CA PHE A 3 -10.17 5.78 23.67
C PHE A 3 -11.17 4.81 23.01
N GLU A 4 -12.02 5.36 22.18
CA GLU A 4 -12.94 4.60 21.31
C GLU A 4 -12.53 4.78 19.87
N SER A 5 -12.27 3.67 19.18
CA SER A 5 -11.90 3.67 17.77
C SER A 5 -13.09 4.07 16.91
N ASN A 6 -12.85 4.91 15.91
CA ASN A 6 -13.84 5.31 14.92
C ASN A 6 -13.18 5.40 13.54
N TYR A 7 -13.29 4.33 12.76
CA TYR A 7 -12.69 4.24 11.42
C TYR A 7 -13.14 5.36 10.47
N MET A 8 -14.25 6.04 10.76
CA MET A 8 -14.71 7.17 9.94
C MET A 8 -13.70 8.32 9.92
N ASN A 9 -12.89 8.50 10.98
CA ASN A 9 -11.85 9.53 10.96
C ASN A 9 -10.85 9.29 9.83
N LEU A 10 -10.41 8.05 9.60
CA LEU A 10 -9.48 7.75 8.52
C LEU A 10 -10.17 7.71 7.15
N TYR A 11 -11.41 7.25 7.10
CA TYR A 11 -12.24 7.29 5.89
C TYR A 11 -12.42 8.73 5.38
N ASP A 12 -12.79 9.66 6.27
CA ASP A 12 -13.00 11.06 5.94
C ASP A 12 -11.67 11.75 5.56
N ALA A 13 -10.58 11.47 6.30
CA ALA A 13 -9.23 11.95 5.93
C ALA A 13 -8.81 11.47 4.54
N ALA A 14 -9.08 10.21 4.18
CA ALA A 14 -8.78 9.69 2.85
C ALA A 14 -9.60 10.36 1.74
N LEU A 15 -10.79 10.86 2.05
CA LEU A 15 -11.62 11.65 1.14
C LEU A 15 -11.30 13.16 1.19
N ASN A 16 -10.24 13.55 1.89
CA ASN A 16 -9.86 14.94 2.11
C ASN A 16 -10.99 15.76 2.78
N GLN A 17 -11.69 15.14 3.74
CA GLN A 17 -12.78 15.74 4.50
C GLN A 17 -12.38 15.95 5.95
N LYS A 18 -13.05 16.90 6.60
CA LYS A 18 -12.79 17.22 8.00
C LYS A 18 -13.14 16.03 8.91
N THR A 19 -12.21 15.63 9.76
CA THR A 19 -12.34 14.57 10.73
C THR A 19 -12.77 15.09 12.12
N SER A 20 -13.30 14.23 12.98
CA SER A 20 -13.60 14.62 14.38
C SER A 20 -12.33 14.77 15.22
N ARG A 21 -11.27 14.07 14.87
CA ARG A 21 -9.90 14.17 15.38
C ARG A 21 -8.91 13.71 14.33
N LEU A 22 -7.66 14.13 14.42
CA LEU A 22 -6.61 13.64 13.52
C LEU A 22 -6.41 12.13 13.72
N PRO A 23 -6.63 11.29 12.70
CA PRO A 23 -6.40 9.86 12.80
C PRO A 23 -4.91 9.53 12.70
N LEU A 24 -4.47 8.51 13.44
CA LEU A 24 -3.15 7.92 13.25
C LEU A 24 -3.19 6.90 12.10
N TYR A 25 -2.14 6.90 11.30
CA TYR A 25 -1.94 5.95 10.22
C TYR A 25 -0.47 5.52 10.15
N GLU A 26 -0.26 4.21 10.04
CA GLU A 26 1.02 3.60 9.71
C GLU A 26 0.83 2.58 8.59
N HIS A 27 1.77 2.56 7.64
CA HIS A 27 1.75 1.58 6.57
C HIS A 27 2.09 0.19 7.10
N LEU A 28 3.18 0.10 7.86
CA LEU A 28 3.68 -1.14 8.45
C LEU A 28 4.29 -0.86 9.81
N ILE A 29 3.96 -1.71 10.79
CA ILE A 29 4.61 -1.75 12.11
C ILE A 29 5.19 -3.14 12.29
N SER A 30 6.46 -3.24 12.73
CA SER A 30 7.10 -4.54 12.88
C SER A 30 6.48 -5.35 14.02
N ASP A 31 6.30 -6.65 13.80
CA ASP A 31 5.78 -7.58 14.82
C ASP A 31 6.60 -7.54 16.10
N LYS A 32 7.93 -7.40 15.98
CA LYS A 32 8.82 -7.28 17.14
C LYS A 32 8.47 -6.10 18.04
N LEU A 33 8.11 -4.94 17.45
CA LEU A 33 7.68 -3.78 18.22
C LEU A 33 6.32 -4.04 18.90
N MET A 34 5.40 -4.67 18.18
CA MET A 34 4.08 -5.04 18.73
C MET A 34 4.22 -6.02 19.89
N GLU A 35 5.07 -7.05 19.76
CA GLU A 35 5.37 -8.02 20.82
C GLU A 35 5.95 -7.33 22.06
N GLN A 36 6.88 -6.41 21.87
CA GLN A 36 7.46 -5.63 22.99
C GLN A 36 6.42 -4.77 23.70
N ALA A 37 5.57 -4.08 22.94
CA ALA A 37 4.53 -3.22 23.51
C ALA A 37 3.44 -4.01 24.25
N LEU A 38 3.09 -5.19 23.75
CA LEU A 38 2.08 -6.05 24.37
C LEU A 38 2.64 -6.97 25.46
N GLY A 39 3.96 -7.13 25.54
CA GLY A 39 4.61 -8.10 26.44
C GLY A 39 4.28 -9.56 26.10
N LYS A 40 4.06 -9.86 24.83
CA LYS A 40 3.68 -11.20 24.31
C LYS A 40 4.46 -11.56 23.08
N ASN A 41 4.78 -12.84 22.89
CA ASN A 41 5.34 -13.37 21.66
C ASN A 41 4.22 -13.99 20.82
N PHE A 42 3.98 -13.50 19.61
CA PHE A 42 2.89 -13.97 18.76
C PHE A 42 3.22 -13.98 17.25
N ARG A 43 4.32 -13.37 16.82
CA ARG A 43 4.65 -13.23 15.39
C ARG A 43 4.69 -14.56 14.62
N ASP A 44 5.14 -15.65 15.25
CA ASP A 44 5.28 -16.94 14.58
C ASP A 44 3.92 -17.62 14.34
N LEU A 45 2.86 -17.20 15.04
CA LEU A 45 1.50 -17.69 14.88
C LEU A 45 0.93 -17.43 13.49
N ILE A 46 1.40 -16.40 12.78
CA ILE A 46 0.97 -16.12 11.40
C ILE A 46 1.22 -17.27 10.43
N ASN A 47 2.20 -18.15 10.74
CA ASN A 47 2.57 -19.30 9.93
C ASN A 47 1.88 -20.59 10.37
N GLY A 48 1.05 -20.55 11.40
CA GLY A 48 0.37 -21.70 11.97
C GLY A 48 -0.93 -22.07 11.26
N ASN A 49 -1.78 -22.81 11.97
CA ASN A 49 -3.12 -23.13 11.52
C ASN A 49 -4.06 -21.92 11.61
N PHE A 50 -5.34 -22.07 11.24
CA PHE A 50 -6.28 -20.96 11.21
C PHE A 50 -6.50 -20.33 12.60
N CYS A 51 -6.56 -21.11 13.69
CA CYS A 51 -6.70 -20.58 15.05
C CYS A 51 -5.45 -19.79 15.48
N ASP A 52 -4.26 -20.24 15.09
CA ASP A 52 -3.02 -19.51 15.34
C ASP A 52 -3.01 -18.16 14.62
N ILE A 53 -3.49 -18.12 13.37
CA ILE A 53 -3.63 -16.88 12.59
C ILE A 53 -4.66 -15.94 13.24
N GLU A 54 -5.78 -16.45 13.75
CA GLU A 54 -6.76 -15.65 14.49
C GLU A 54 -6.12 -15.07 15.77
N GLU A 55 -5.37 -15.85 16.53
CA GLU A 55 -4.67 -15.35 17.71
C GLU A 55 -3.62 -14.28 17.36
N TYR A 56 -2.87 -14.48 16.27
CA TYR A 56 -1.97 -13.45 15.74
C TYR A 56 -2.73 -12.14 15.48
N LEU A 57 -3.81 -12.21 14.70
CA LEU A 57 -4.59 -11.03 14.31
C LEU A 57 -5.34 -10.39 15.49
N GLN A 58 -5.73 -11.16 16.48
CA GLN A 58 -6.28 -10.64 17.74
C GLN A 58 -5.25 -9.79 18.50
N ASN A 59 -3.98 -10.24 18.60
CA ASN A 59 -2.91 -9.46 19.22
C ASN A 59 -2.54 -8.24 18.35
N PHE A 60 -2.48 -8.40 17.03
CA PHE A 60 -2.26 -7.33 16.06
C PHE A 60 -3.31 -6.21 16.21
N CYS A 61 -4.59 -6.52 16.17
CA CYS A 61 -5.66 -5.55 16.35
C CYS A 61 -5.65 -4.91 17.76
N THR A 62 -5.32 -5.70 18.78
CA THR A 62 -5.17 -5.20 20.16
C THR A 62 -4.09 -4.15 20.26
N PHE A 63 -2.95 -4.36 19.62
CA PHE A 63 -1.87 -3.37 19.56
C PHE A 63 -2.34 -2.05 18.96
N TYR A 64 -2.94 -2.09 17.75
CA TYR A 64 -3.41 -0.87 17.08
C TYR A 64 -4.44 -0.11 17.97
N LYS A 65 -5.40 -0.81 18.56
CA LYS A 65 -6.39 -0.21 19.45
C LYS A 65 -5.75 0.41 20.70
N MET A 66 -4.79 -0.30 21.31
CA MET A 66 -4.06 0.18 22.49
C MET A 66 -3.25 1.44 22.20
N MET A 67 -2.66 1.52 20.99
CA MET A 67 -1.86 2.67 20.55
C MET A 67 -2.70 3.86 20.06
N GLY A 68 -4.03 3.75 20.07
CA GLY A 68 -4.93 4.85 19.73
C GLY A 68 -5.25 4.98 18.24
N TYR A 69 -5.05 3.92 17.46
CA TYR A 69 -5.44 3.88 16.04
C TYR A 69 -6.94 3.63 15.88
N ASP A 70 -7.53 4.28 14.89
CA ASP A 70 -8.91 4.05 14.44
C ASP A 70 -9.06 2.85 13.51
N THR A 71 -7.95 2.41 12.95
CA THR A 71 -7.90 1.35 11.93
C THR A 71 -6.70 0.45 12.14
N VAL A 72 -6.71 -0.71 11.50
CA VAL A 72 -5.52 -1.56 11.34
C VAL A 72 -5.02 -1.48 9.91
N SER A 73 -3.69 -1.54 9.71
CA SER A 73 -3.08 -1.57 8.39
C SER A 73 -2.83 -3.03 8.01
N PHE A 74 -3.61 -3.58 7.07
CA PHE A 74 -3.51 -4.99 6.70
C PHE A 74 -3.71 -5.22 5.22
N GLU A 75 -2.74 -5.88 4.60
CA GLU A 75 -2.75 -6.29 3.20
C GLU A 75 -2.05 -7.63 3.02
N ARG A 76 -2.31 -8.29 1.90
CA ARG A 76 -1.54 -9.46 1.45
C ARG A 76 -1.00 -9.20 0.06
N CYS A 77 0.28 -9.43 -0.10
CA CYS A 77 0.99 -9.08 -1.32
C CYS A 77 0.84 -10.13 -2.42
N VAL A 78 0.66 -9.66 -3.66
CA VAL A 78 0.60 -10.54 -4.84
C VAL A 78 1.96 -11.14 -5.15
N GLY A 79 3.05 -10.41 -4.94
CA GLY A 79 4.42 -10.91 -5.11
C GLY A 79 4.70 -12.18 -4.29
N GLU A 80 4.08 -12.36 -3.11
CA GLU A 80 4.25 -13.55 -2.29
C GLU A 80 3.75 -14.85 -2.95
N ILE A 81 2.86 -14.72 -3.92
CA ILE A 81 2.18 -15.88 -4.54
C ILE A 81 2.48 -16.05 -6.03
N MET A 82 3.12 -15.09 -6.65
CA MET A 82 3.52 -15.20 -8.06
C MET A 82 4.58 -16.29 -8.21
N PRO A 83 4.40 -17.25 -9.15
CA PRO A 83 5.33 -18.37 -9.32
C PRO A 83 6.76 -17.90 -9.59
N ASP A 84 7.70 -18.44 -8.81
CA ASP A 84 9.15 -18.22 -8.91
C ASP A 84 9.60 -16.75 -8.87
N SER A 85 8.72 -15.81 -8.54
CA SER A 85 9.04 -14.40 -8.33
C SER A 85 10.00 -14.17 -7.15
N GLY A 86 10.44 -12.96 -6.96
CA GLY A 86 11.30 -12.56 -5.84
C GLY A 86 12.50 -11.71 -6.24
N CYS A 87 12.54 -11.18 -7.46
CA CYS A 87 13.61 -10.27 -7.88
C CYS A 87 13.63 -8.99 -7.03
N LEU A 88 12.45 -8.48 -6.67
CA LEU A 88 12.33 -7.24 -5.92
C LEU A 88 12.80 -7.39 -4.45
N GLY A 89 12.27 -8.38 -3.73
CA GLY A 89 12.48 -8.49 -2.29
C GLY A 89 13.47 -9.56 -1.86
N GLN A 90 13.65 -10.62 -2.66
CA GLN A 90 14.50 -11.77 -2.31
C GLN A 90 15.78 -11.85 -3.15
N HIS A 91 16.01 -10.90 -4.06
CA HIS A 91 17.16 -10.86 -4.96
C HIS A 91 17.35 -12.15 -5.78
N LYS A 92 16.24 -12.81 -6.13
CA LYS A 92 16.26 -13.95 -7.02
C LYS A 92 16.54 -13.53 -8.46
N GLU A 93 16.90 -14.50 -9.30
CA GLU A 93 17.02 -14.27 -10.73
C GLU A 93 15.65 -14.06 -11.38
N SER A 94 15.63 -13.38 -12.51
CA SER A 94 14.43 -13.18 -13.35
C SER A 94 13.82 -14.49 -13.76
N VAL A 95 12.49 -14.54 -13.80
CA VAL A 95 11.73 -15.68 -14.33
C VAL A 95 11.38 -15.47 -15.80
N ILE A 96 11.25 -14.22 -16.20
CA ILE A 96 10.89 -13.82 -17.55
C ILE A 96 12.07 -13.04 -18.16
N HIS A 97 12.69 -13.60 -19.19
CA HIS A 97 13.80 -12.99 -19.90
C HIS A 97 13.43 -12.52 -21.31
N ASP A 98 12.43 -13.16 -21.91
CA ASP A 98 12.01 -12.92 -23.27
C ASP A 98 10.50 -13.18 -23.47
N ARG A 99 10.04 -13.02 -24.72
CA ARG A 99 8.66 -13.26 -25.14
C ARG A 99 8.21 -14.71 -24.86
N GLN A 100 9.08 -15.69 -25.02
CA GLN A 100 8.73 -17.10 -24.82
C GLN A 100 8.47 -17.41 -23.34
N ASP A 101 9.26 -16.85 -22.45
CA ASP A 101 9.04 -16.99 -21.01
C ASP A 101 7.75 -16.29 -20.58
N PHE A 102 7.49 -15.09 -21.11
CA PHE A 102 6.25 -14.36 -20.87
C PHE A 102 5.00 -15.16 -21.28
N GLU A 103 5.02 -15.81 -22.45
CA GLU A 103 3.90 -16.61 -22.94
C GLU A 103 3.67 -17.90 -22.16
N LYS A 104 4.73 -18.47 -21.58
CA LYS A 104 4.66 -19.69 -20.76
C LYS A 104 4.29 -19.45 -19.30
N TYR A 105 4.47 -18.21 -18.84
CA TYR A 105 4.22 -17.88 -17.44
C TYR A 105 2.74 -18.06 -17.09
N PRO A 106 2.38 -18.67 -15.95
CA PRO A 106 1.01 -19.09 -15.65
C PRO A 106 0.14 -17.91 -15.14
N TRP A 107 0.03 -16.85 -15.92
CA TRP A 107 -0.68 -15.62 -15.58
C TRP A 107 -2.12 -15.84 -15.13
N ASP A 108 -2.83 -16.73 -15.82
CA ASP A 108 -4.26 -16.94 -15.62
C ASP A 108 -4.56 -17.72 -14.32
N GLU A 109 -3.56 -18.37 -13.72
CA GLU A 109 -3.68 -19.09 -12.45
C GLU A 109 -3.48 -18.16 -11.23
N ILE A 110 -2.85 -17.00 -11.40
CA ILE A 110 -2.45 -16.10 -10.31
C ILE A 110 -3.66 -15.65 -9.47
N PRO A 111 -4.80 -15.22 -10.03
CA PRO A 111 -5.93 -14.78 -9.23
C PRO A 111 -6.48 -15.89 -8.31
N ASP A 112 -6.63 -17.10 -8.81
CA ASP A 112 -7.13 -18.21 -8.00
C ASP A 112 -6.10 -18.66 -6.97
N ARG A 113 -4.82 -18.68 -7.33
CA ARG A 113 -3.71 -18.94 -6.41
C ARG A 113 -3.68 -17.91 -5.27
N TYR A 114 -3.90 -16.61 -5.58
CA TYR A 114 -3.96 -15.56 -4.57
C TYR A 114 -5.02 -15.87 -3.50
N PHE A 115 -6.25 -16.15 -3.90
CA PHE A 115 -7.31 -16.45 -2.94
C PHE A 115 -7.14 -17.80 -2.24
N SER A 116 -6.62 -18.81 -2.92
CA SER A 116 -6.29 -20.10 -2.30
C SER A 116 -5.30 -19.95 -1.14
N MET A 117 -4.31 -19.07 -1.27
CA MET A 117 -3.26 -18.90 -0.27
C MET A 117 -3.59 -17.81 0.77
N GLN A 118 -4.28 -16.73 0.37
CA GLN A 118 -4.41 -15.54 1.20
C GLN A 118 -5.78 -15.40 1.89
N SER A 119 -6.85 -16.07 1.42
CA SER A 119 -8.20 -15.93 2.00
C SER A 119 -8.23 -16.19 3.51
N LYS A 120 -7.50 -17.18 4.00
CA LYS A 120 -7.47 -17.52 5.44
C LYS A 120 -7.05 -16.34 6.33
N PHE A 121 -6.19 -15.46 5.84
CA PHE A 121 -5.76 -14.27 6.59
C PHE A 121 -6.83 -13.19 6.64
N PHE A 122 -7.53 -12.97 5.54
CA PHE A 122 -8.65 -12.03 5.49
C PHE A 122 -9.84 -12.53 6.30
N ASP A 123 -10.13 -13.85 6.26
CA ASP A 123 -11.19 -14.46 7.05
C ASP A 123 -10.91 -14.38 8.55
N ALA A 124 -9.66 -14.62 8.96
CA ALA A 124 -9.23 -14.48 10.34
C ALA A 124 -9.26 -13.01 10.81
N LEU A 125 -8.88 -12.04 9.94
CA LEU A 125 -9.01 -10.62 10.24
C LEU A 125 -10.47 -10.24 10.48
N ARG A 126 -11.40 -10.74 9.66
CA ARG A 126 -12.83 -10.50 9.82
C ARG A 126 -13.33 -10.87 11.21
N ASN A 127 -12.84 -11.99 11.74
CA ASN A 127 -13.26 -12.51 13.04
C ASN A 127 -12.63 -11.75 14.22
N THR A 128 -11.57 -10.98 13.98
CA THR A 128 -10.75 -10.37 15.05
C THR A 128 -10.81 -8.85 15.09
N LEU A 129 -11.39 -8.20 14.08
CA LEU A 129 -11.52 -6.74 14.04
C LEU A 129 -12.37 -6.24 15.22
N PRO A 130 -11.83 -5.33 16.06
CA PRO A 130 -12.59 -4.75 17.16
C PRO A 130 -13.73 -3.85 16.69
N ASP A 131 -14.76 -3.71 17.49
CA ASP A 131 -15.83 -2.74 17.25
C ASP A 131 -15.27 -1.34 17.05
N GLY A 132 -15.82 -0.63 16.05
CA GLY A 132 -15.40 0.72 15.65
C GLY A 132 -14.16 0.78 14.79
N MET A 133 -13.43 -0.33 14.57
CA MET A 133 -12.27 -0.42 13.69
C MET A 133 -12.61 -1.07 12.35
N LYS A 134 -11.88 -0.67 11.32
CA LYS A 134 -11.80 -1.33 10.01
C LYS A 134 -10.35 -1.36 9.54
N ALA A 135 -10.09 -2.16 8.49
CA ALA A 135 -8.77 -2.22 7.90
C ALA A 135 -8.53 -1.12 6.85
N VAL A 136 -7.27 -0.80 6.66
CA VAL A 136 -6.71 -0.06 5.52
C VAL A 136 -5.71 -0.98 4.82
N GLY A 137 -5.80 -1.09 3.50
CA GLY A 137 -4.93 -1.98 2.73
C GLY A 137 -5.71 -2.78 1.69
N GLY A 138 -5.56 -4.09 1.71
CA GLY A 138 -6.24 -4.99 0.77
C GLY A 138 -5.28 -5.85 -0.02
N VAL A 139 -5.24 -5.67 -1.34
CA VAL A 139 -4.31 -6.38 -2.24
C VAL A 139 -3.02 -5.58 -2.34
N GLY A 140 -1.95 -6.09 -1.78
CA GLY A 140 -0.62 -5.45 -1.78
C GLY A 140 0.15 -5.73 -3.08
N ASN A 141 1.17 -4.94 -3.31
CA ASN A 141 1.97 -4.74 -4.52
C ASN A 141 1.20 -4.14 -5.69
N GLY A 142 1.81 -3.10 -6.25
CA GLY A 142 1.34 -2.43 -7.45
C GLY A 142 1.82 -3.08 -8.73
N ILE A 143 1.51 -2.43 -9.82
CA ILE A 143 1.78 -2.95 -11.18
C ILE A 143 3.27 -2.99 -11.44
N PHE A 144 3.99 -1.92 -11.12
CA PHE A 144 5.42 -1.82 -11.34
C PHE A 144 6.20 -2.81 -10.47
N GLU A 145 5.86 -2.91 -9.19
CA GLU A 145 6.47 -3.86 -8.27
C GLU A 145 6.27 -5.31 -8.72
N CYS A 146 5.07 -5.68 -9.16
CA CYS A 146 4.80 -7.03 -9.67
C CYS A 146 5.57 -7.32 -10.97
N VAL A 147 5.68 -6.37 -11.89
CA VAL A 147 6.50 -6.51 -13.10
C VAL A 147 7.98 -6.67 -12.71
N GLN A 148 8.46 -5.82 -11.80
CA GLN A 148 9.84 -5.87 -11.31
C GLN A 148 10.16 -7.20 -10.62
N ASP A 149 9.19 -7.77 -9.91
CA ASP A 149 9.41 -8.98 -9.12
C ASP A 149 9.60 -10.25 -9.96
N VAL A 150 9.06 -10.28 -11.19
CA VAL A 150 9.24 -11.40 -12.13
C VAL A 150 10.36 -11.18 -13.13
N ILE A 151 10.77 -9.93 -13.39
CA ILE A 151 11.73 -9.62 -14.46
C ILE A 151 13.06 -9.10 -13.90
N GLY A 152 13.04 -8.46 -12.74
CA GLY A 152 14.17 -7.71 -12.23
C GLY A 152 14.37 -6.37 -12.95
N TYR A 153 14.79 -5.36 -12.21
CA TYR A 153 14.88 -3.98 -12.71
C TYR A 153 15.85 -3.83 -13.90
N THR A 154 17.02 -4.47 -13.83
CA THR A 154 18.03 -4.37 -14.89
C THR A 154 17.51 -4.96 -16.20
N ASN A 155 16.88 -6.14 -16.17
CA ASN A 155 16.34 -6.80 -17.35
C ASN A 155 15.15 -6.00 -17.92
N LEU A 156 14.31 -5.43 -17.04
CA LEU A 156 13.22 -4.55 -17.46
C LEU A 156 13.74 -3.33 -18.26
N CYS A 157 14.87 -2.75 -17.86
CA CYS A 157 15.50 -1.65 -18.58
C CYS A 157 15.99 -2.09 -19.97
N TYR A 158 16.53 -3.31 -20.13
CA TYR A 158 16.91 -3.82 -21.45
C TYR A 158 15.70 -4.10 -22.32
N ILE A 159 14.68 -4.77 -21.80
CA ILE A 159 13.44 -5.09 -22.53
C ILE A 159 12.76 -3.80 -23.02
N SER A 160 12.78 -2.72 -22.27
CA SER A 160 12.19 -1.45 -22.71
C SER A 160 12.79 -0.89 -24.02
N CYS A 161 14.04 -1.26 -24.32
CA CYS A 161 14.73 -0.85 -25.54
C CYS A 161 14.71 -1.93 -26.62
N ASP A 162 14.90 -3.20 -26.25
CA ASP A 162 15.13 -4.31 -27.17
C ASP A 162 13.82 -4.95 -27.66
N ASP A 163 12.77 -4.97 -26.83
CA ASP A 163 11.43 -5.47 -27.17
C ASP A 163 10.34 -4.59 -26.51
N PRO A 164 10.06 -3.39 -27.07
CA PRO A 164 9.04 -2.48 -26.53
C PRO A 164 7.62 -3.08 -26.49
N ASP A 165 7.33 -4.03 -27.39
CA ASP A 165 6.04 -4.72 -27.42
C ASP A 165 5.91 -5.66 -26.20
N LEU A 166 6.96 -6.42 -25.86
CA LEU A 166 7.01 -7.23 -24.66
C LEU A 166 6.89 -6.35 -23.41
N TYR A 167 7.61 -5.22 -23.39
CA TYR A 167 7.53 -4.25 -22.30
C TYR A 167 6.09 -3.79 -22.06
N ALA A 168 5.38 -3.39 -23.08
CA ALA A 168 3.97 -2.96 -22.99
C ALA A 168 3.03 -4.09 -22.56
N ASP A 169 3.24 -5.30 -23.09
CA ASP A 169 2.43 -6.47 -22.80
C ASP A 169 2.58 -6.91 -21.33
N LEU A 170 3.77 -6.81 -20.73
CA LEU A 170 4.04 -7.09 -19.32
C LEU A 170 3.15 -6.26 -18.40
N TYR A 171 3.16 -4.95 -18.57
CA TYR A 171 2.34 -4.05 -17.79
C TYR A 171 0.84 -4.28 -17.99
N THR A 172 0.43 -4.54 -19.23
CA THR A 172 -0.95 -4.84 -19.57
C THR A 172 -1.42 -6.14 -18.91
N LYS A 173 -0.60 -7.20 -18.97
CA LYS A 173 -0.94 -8.51 -18.41
C LYS A 173 -1.01 -8.44 -16.88
N VAL A 174 0.00 -7.88 -16.24
CA VAL A 174 0.03 -7.69 -14.79
C VAL A 174 -1.14 -6.81 -14.34
N GLY A 175 -1.40 -5.71 -15.04
CA GLY A 175 -2.53 -4.84 -14.73
C GLY A 175 -3.88 -5.54 -14.80
N ASN A 176 -4.07 -6.45 -15.77
CA ASN A 176 -5.29 -7.25 -15.90
C ASN A 176 -5.40 -8.31 -14.80
N VAL A 177 -4.30 -8.99 -14.45
CA VAL A 177 -4.25 -9.96 -13.33
C VAL A 177 -4.61 -9.27 -12.03
N LEU A 178 -4.00 -8.13 -11.72
CA LEU A 178 -4.31 -7.36 -10.52
C LEU A 178 -5.78 -6.90 -10.51
N LEU A 179 -6.30 -6.44 -11.64
CA LEU A 179 -7.70 -6.02 -11.75
C LEU A 179 -8.67 -7.16 -11.43
N ASP A 180 -8.40 -8.38 -11.91
CA ASP A 180 -9.22 -9.56 -11.60
C ASP A 180 -9.17 -9.90 -10.11
N ILE A 181 -7.99 -9.86 -9.50
CA ILE A 181 -7.83 -10.01 -8.05
C ILE A 181 -8.63 -8.94 -7.30
N TRP A 182 -8.54 -7.68 -7.71
CA TRP A 182 -9.25 -6.58 -7.09
C TRP A 182 -10.78 -6.72 -7.18
N TYR A 183 -11.34 -7.17 -8.31
CA TYR A 183 -12.78 -7.43 -8.42
C TYR A 183 -13.23 -8.51 -7.43
N LYS A 184 -12.54 -9.65 -7.41
CA LYS A 184 -12.85 -10.76 -6.49
C LYS A 184 -12.66 -10.36 -5.03
N PHE A 185 -11.63 -9.54 -4.74
CA PHE A 185 -11.35 -9.03 -3.39
C PHE A 185 -12.45 -8.08 -2.90
N MET A 186 -12.84 -7.12 -3.70
CA MET A 186 -13.89 -6.16 -3.35
C MET A 186 -15.24 -6.83 -3.10
N GLU A 187 -15.57 -7.85 -3.87
CA GLU A 187 -16.78 -8.64 -3.65
C GLU A 187 -16.77 -9.34 -2.29
N ARG A 188 -15.64 -9.89 -1.88
CA ARG A 188 -15.52 -10.73 -0.67
C ARG A 188 -15.26 -9.96 0.60
N TYR A 189 -14.47 -8.89 0.54
CA TYR A 189 -13.84 -8.28 1.71
C TYR A 189 -14.01 -6.76 1.83
N SER A 190 -14.68 -6.09 0.90
CA SER A 190 -14.85 -4.63 0.92
C SER A 190 -15.54 -4.10 2.18
N ASP A 191 -16.36 -4.91 2.86
CA ASP A 191 -17.06 -4.55 4.09
C ASP A 191 -16.12 -4.35 5.29
N MET A 192 -14.98 -5.06 5.31
CA MET A 192 -13.98 -4.97 6.38
C MET A 192 -13.05 -3.76 6.24
N TYR A 193 -12.93 -3.21 5.05
CA TYR A 193 -12.01 -2.11 4.75
C TYR A 193 -12.73 -0.77 4.70
N CYS A 194 -12.13 0.26 5.32
CA CYS A 194 -12.60 1.65 5.14
C CYS A 194 -11.85 2.37 4.03
N VAL A 195 -10.57 2.07 3.84
CA VAL A 195 -9.71 2.64 2.78
C VAL A 195 -8.99 1.50 2.08
N LEU A 196 -9.06 1.43 0.76
CA LEU A 196 -8.29 0.48 -0.03
C LEU A 196 -6.96 1.11 -0.43
N ARG A 197 -5.86 0.33 -0.38
CA ARG A 197 -4.52 0.81 -0.65
C ARG A 197 -3.77 -0.14 -1.59
N ILE A 198 -2.99 0.44 -2.49
CA ILE A 198 -1.91 -0.27 -3.20
C ILE A 198 -0.59 0.42 -2.85
N GLY A 199 0.45 -0.38 -2.59
CA GLY A 199 1.84 0.05 -2.59
C GLY A 199 2.47 -0.23 -3.94
N ASP A 200 3.11 0.79 -4.54
CA ASP A 200 3.82 0.68 -5.82
C ASP A 200 4.95 1.72 -5.84
N ASP A 201 6.15 1.32 -5.51
CA ASP A 201 7.28 2.24 -5.35
C ASP A 201 7.86 2.65 -6.70
N LEU A 202 7.29 3.72 -7.26
CA LEU A 202 7.59 4.25 -8.58
C LEU A 202 8.75 5.25 -8.62
N GLY A 203 9.16 5.75 -7.47
CA GLY A 203 10.14 6.83 -7.37
C GLY A 203 11.47 6.43 -6.77
N TYR A 204 12.49 7.21 -7.12
CA TYR A 204 13.77 7.28 -6.44
C TYR A 204 13.93 8.69 -5.82
N LYS A 205 15.09 9.03 -5.26
CA LYS A 205 15.27 10.32 -4.55
C LYS A 205 15.08 11.55 -5.41
N THR A 206 15.37 11.48 -6.70
CA THR A 206 15.39 12.62 -7.60
C THR A 206 14.35 12.55 -8.71
N ASN A 207 13.88 11.35 -9.05
CA ASN A 207 12.99 11.14 -10.18
C ASN A 207 12.26 9.79 -10.06
N THR A 208 11.39 9.47 -11.02
CA THR A 208 10.77 8.15 -11.16
C THR A 208 11.79 7.09 -11.59
N LEU A 209 11.56 5.83 -11.22
CA LEU A 209 12.43 4.69 -11.55
C LEU A 209 12.38 4.31 -13.04
N ILE A 210 11.23 4.51 -13.68
CA ILE A 210 11.04 4.41 -15.14
C ILE A 210 10.57 5.77 -15.65
N SER A 211 10.55 5.97 -16.96
CA SER A 211 10.15 7.28 -17.50
C SER A 211 8.71 7.63 -17.10
N ALA A 212 8.46 8.92 -16.87
CA ALA A 212 7.11 9.40 -16.59
C ALA A 212 6.13 9.08 -17.74
N ASN A 213 6.64 9.02 -18.99
CA ASN A 213 5.86 8.62 -20.15
C ASN A 213 5.41 7.15 -20.05
N ASP A 214 6.30 6.25 -19.63
CA ASP A 214 5.96 4.83 -19.44
C ASP A 214 4.92 4.64 -18.32
N ILE A 215 5.06 5.39 -17.23
CA ILE A 215 4.06 5.39 -16.16
C ILE A 215 2.69 5.81 -16.71
N ARG A 216 2.65 6.89 -17.51
CA ARG A 216 1.41 7.39 -18.14
C ARG A 216 0.80 6.39 -19.10
N GLN A 217 1.62 5.73 -19.90
CA GLN A 217 1.15 4.81 -20.94
C GLN A 217 0.78 3.43 -20.40
N HIS A 218 1.55 2.89 -19.47
CA HIS A 218 1.46 1.49 -19.09
C HIS A 218 0.88 1.26 -17.69
N ILE A 219 1.02 2.21 -16.76
CA ILE A 219 0.62 2.03 -15.35
C ILE A 219 -0.70 2.75 -15.04
N ILE A 220 -0.80 4.04 -15.35
CA ILE A 220 -1.98 4.87 -15.05
C ILE A 220 -3.29 4.29 -15.57
N PRO A 221 -3.39 3.72 -16.81
CA PRO A 221 -4.64 3.17 -17.30
C PRO A 221 -5.16 1.98 -16.48
N SER A 222 -4.26 1.16 -15.96
CA SER A 222 -4.62 0.02 -15.11
C SER A 222 -5.03 0.49 -13.70
N TYR A 223 -4.33 1.48 -13.13
CA TYR A 223 -4.77 2.13 -11.89
C TYR A 223 -6.16 2.73 -12.02
N ALA A 224 -6.47 3.43 -13.12
CA ALA A 224 -7.79 3.99 -13.35
C ALA A 224 -8.91 2.94 -13.32
N LYS A 225 -8.64 1.71 -13.79
CA LYS A 225 -9.60 0.60 -13.73
C LYS A 225 -9.75 0.07 -12.30
N ILE A 226 -8.66 -0.13 -11.57
CA ILE A 226 -8.65 -0.61 -10.19
C ILE A 226 -9.36 0.39 -9.27
N VAL A 227 -9.00 1.67 -9.36
CA VAL A 227 -9.62 2.74 -8.56
C VAL A 227 -11.13 2.82 -8.84
N ARG A 228 -11.54 2.70 -10.10
CA ARG A 228 -12.97 2.65 -10.46
C ARG A 228 -13.69 1.46 -9.83
N CYS A 229 -13.05 0.29 -9.80
CA CYS A 229 -13.57 -0.88 -9.10
C CYS A 229 -13.78 -0.56 -7.61
N VAL A 230 -12.80 -0.01 -6.93
CA VAL A 230 -12.87 0.39 -5.51
C VAL A 230 -13.97 1.42 -5.27
N HIS A 231 -14.06 2.46 -6.12
CA HIS A 231 -15.09 3.49 -6.00
C HIS A 231 -16.51 2.97 -6.21
N SER A 232 -16.72 1.90 -6.99
CA SER A 232 -18.04 1.28 -7.16
C SER A 232 -18.59 0.72 -5.84
N TYR A 233 -17.72 0.40 -4.87
CA TYR A 233 -18.08 0.01 -3.51
C TYR A 233 -18.10 1.19 -2.52
N LYS A 234 -18.04 2.43 -3.01
CA LYS A 234 -18.03 3.67 -2.20
C LYS A 234 -16.86 3.70 -1.20
N LYS A 235 -15.70 3.22 -1.61
CA LYS A 235 -14.48 3.25 -0.79
C LYS A 235 -13.46 4.19 -1.40
N PRO A 236 -12.74 4.98 -0.58
CA PRO A 236 -11.58 5.75 -1.03
C PRO A 236 -10.40 4.84 -1.32
N PHE A 237 -9.55 5.32 -2.22
CA PHE A 237 -8.33 4.66 -2.64
C PHE A 237 -7.10 5.47 -2.24
N LEU A 238 -6.18 4.84 -1.53
CA LEU A 238 -4.91 5.38 -1.09
C LEU A 238 -3.78 4.80 -1.95
N LEU A 239 -3.03 5.63 -2.64
CA LEU A 239 -1.77 5.23 -3.26
C LEU A 239 -0.64 5.37 -2.26
N HIS A 240 0.06 4.28 -1.95
CA HIS A 240 1.37 4.33 -1.33
C HIS A 240 2.43 4.25 -2.43
N SER A 241 3.36 5.19 -2.44
CA SER A 241 4.53 5.14 -3.31
C SER A 241 5.67 5.92 -2.66
N CYS A 242 6.80 5.26 -2.49
CA CYS A 242 8.03 5.91 -2.05
C CYS A 242 8.70 6.70 -3.19
N GLY A 243 9.61 7.58 -2.82
CA GLY A 243 10.44 8.31 -3.76
C GLY A 243 9.76 9.53 -4.41
N CYS A 244 10.49 10.12 -5.34
CA CYS A 244 10.09 11.32 -6.06
C CYS A 244 9.16 10.96 -7.23
N ILE A 245 7.86 11.19 -7.07
CA ILE A 245 6.82 10.95 -8.09
C ILE A 245 6.05 12.21 -8.48
N PHE A 246 6.58 13.41 -8.18
CA PHE A 246 5.91 14.69 -8.43
C PHE A 246 5.49 14.85 -9.90
N GLU A 247 6.28 14.38 -10.85
CA GLU A 247 6.00 14.52 -12.28
C GLU A 247 4.73 13.77 -12.72
N VAL A 248 4.39 12.66 -12.05
CA VAL A 248 3.24 11.80 -12.41
C VAL A 248 2.08 11.91 -11.43
N MET A 249 2.22 12.65 -10.34
CA MET A 249 1.12 12.86 -9.39
C MET A 249 -0.14 13.46 -10.01
N PRO A 250 -0.06 14.43 -10.93
CA PRO A 250 -1.27 14.92 -11.63
C PRO A 250 -2.02 13.80 -12.36
N ASP A 251 -1.30 12.85 -12.97
CA ASP A 251 -1.90 11.73 -13.70
C ASP A 251 -2.63 10.75 -12.74
N PHE A 252 -2.04 10.48 -11.57
CA PHE A 252 -2.71 9.69 -10.52
C PHE A 252 -3.95 10.38 -9.98
N ILE A 253 -3.90 11.70 -9.77
CA ILE A 253 -5.04 12.47 -9.25
C ILE A 253 -6.14 12.62 -10.31
N ASP A 254 -5.79 13.11 -11.49
CA ASP A 254 -6.77 13.55 -12.47
C ASP A 254 -7.25 12.43 -13.41
N THR A 255 -6.42 11.41 -13.68
CA THR A 255 -6.74 10.27 -14.56
C THR A 255 -7.08 9.00 -13.77
N ALA A 256 -6.21 8.56 -12.88
CA ALA A 256 -6.47 7.37 -12.06
C ALA A 256 -7.50 7.64 -10.95
N ARG A 257 -7.67 8.91 -10.54
CA ARG A 257 -8.68 9.34 -9.55
C ARG A 257 -8.45 8.79 -8.15
N ILE A 258 -7.19 8.72 -7.71
CA ILE A 258 -6.88 8.39 -6.32
C ILE A 258 -7.47 9.43 -5.37
N ASN A 259 -7.82 9.02 -4.15
CA ASN A 259 -8.39 9.91 -3.13
C ASN A 259 -7.34 10.43 -2.16
N SER A 260 -6.27 9.68 -1.97
CA SER A 260 -5.21 10.03 -1.02
C SER A 260 -3.87 9.42 -1.42
N LYS A 261 -2.78 9.97 -0.86
CA LYS A 261 -1.40 9.57 -1.12
C LYS A 261 -0.62 9.43 0.18
N HIS A 262 0.15 8.40 0.29
CA HIS A 262 1.25 8.11 1.22
C HIS A 262 2.47 7.66 0.37
N SER A 263 3.70 7.93 0.64
CA SER A 263 4.38 8.43 1.81
C SER A 263 5.12 9.73 1.48
N ASN A 264 5.86 10.27 2.43
CA ASN A 264 6.81 11.37 2.19
C ASN A 264 8.17 11.03 2.81
N GLU A 265 9.21 11.58 2.20
CA GLU A 265 10.58 11.55 2.68
C GLU A 265 11.11 13.00 2.67
N ASP A 266 11.53 13.54 3.80
CA ASP A 266 11.99 14.93 3.90
C ASP A 266 13.26 15.19 3.08
N SER A 267 14.06 14.14 2.84
CA SER A 267 15.22 14.20 1.95
C SER A 267 14.88 14.44 0.47
N ILE A 268 13.62 14.17 0.05
CA ILE A 268 13.11 14.42 -1.30
C ILE A 268 12.39 15.77 -1.32
N ALA A 269 11.46 15.95 -0.41
CA ALA A 269 10.72 17.19 -0.23
C ALA A 269 10.07 17.21 1.16
N PRO A 270 10.05 18.37 1.84
CA PRO A 270 9.36 18.50 3.12
C PRO A 270 7.87 18.20 2.96
N PHE A 271 7.23 17.74 4.03
CA PHE A 271 5.80 17.42 4.03
C PHE A 271 4.93 18.58 3.56
N SER A 272 5.33 19.84 3.90
CA SER A 272 4.67 21.06 3.42
C SER A 272 4.48 21.09 1.91
N LYS A 273 5.48 20.66 1.14
CA LYS A 273 5.38 20.67 -0.32
C LYS A 273 4.28 19.74 -0.84
N TRP A 274 4.12 18.57 -0.24
CA TRP A 274 3.04 17.64 -0.59
C TRP A 274 1.66 18.25 -0.28
N VAL A 275 1.54 18.89 0.90
CA VAL A 275 0.29 19.54 1.31
C VAL A 275 -0.01 20.76 0.42
N ASP A 276 0.97 21.60 0.12
CA ASP A 276 0.81 22.79 -0.71
C ASP A 276 0.41 22.44 -2.15
N ASP A 277 1.06 21.43 -2.73
CA ASP A 277 0.83 21.05 -4.13
C ASP A 277 -0.49 20.26 -4.31
N TYR A 278 -0.84 19.39 -3.37
CA TYR A 278 -1.92 18.41 -3.56
C TYR A 278 -2.99 18.38 -2.47
N GLY A 279 -2.74 18.93 -1.28
CA GLY A 279 -3.63 18.83 -0.13
C GLY A 279 -5.01 19.46 -0.31
N LYS A 280 -5.21 20.30 -1.34
CA LYS A 280 -6.53 20.82 -1.72
C LYS A 280 -7.33 19.86 -2.61
N LYS A 281 -6.69 18.83 -3.15
CA LYS A 281 -7.30 17.88 -4.10
C LYS A 281 -7.51 16.49 -3.49
N ILE A 282 -6.56 16.03 -2.69
CA ILE A 282 -6.54 14.69 -2.11
C ILE A 282 -6.05 14.72 -0.66
N GLY A 283 -6.38 13.68 0.11
CA GLY A 283 -5.81 13.47 1.44
C GLY A 283 -4.30 13.15 1.37
N ILE A 284 -3.48 13.81 2.21
CA ILE A 284 -2.05 13.54 2.28
C ILE A 284 -1.74 12.82 3.59
N PHE A 285 -1.28 11.58 3.49
CA PHE A 285 -0.93 10.71 4.60
C PHE A 285 0.58 10.69 4.81
N GLY A 286 1.02 10.73 6.06
CA GLY A 286 2.44 10.76 6.44
C GLY A 286 2.74 11.93 7.36
N GLY A 287 3.76 12.72 7.04
CA GLY A 287 4.17 13.91 7.80
C GLY A 287 5.36 13.66 8.72
N ILE A 288 5.59 12.44 9.16
CA ILE A 288 6.71 12.09 10.02
C ILE A 288 7.70 11.25 9.23
N ASP A 289 8.90 11.80 9.02
CA ASP A 289 9.97 11.12 8.30
C ASP A 289 10.58 9.99 9.17
N THR A 290 10.72 8.81 8.58
CA THR A 290 11.28 7.62 9.26
C THR A 290 12.74 7.83 9.62
N ASP A 291 13.52 8.54 8.81
CA ASP A 291 14.91 8.88 9.09
C ASP A 291 15.02 9.79 10.32
N ALA A 292 14.10 10.73 10.49
CA ALA A 292 14.03 11.57 11.69
C ALA A 292 13.77 10.72 12.94
N LEU A 293 12.84 9.76 12.87
CA LEU A 293 12.59 8.84 13.99
C LEU A 293 13.82 7.99 14.35
N CYS A 294 14.64 7.62 13.37
CA CYS A 294 15.84 6.82 13.58
C CYS A 294 17.04 7.63 14.13
N ARG A 295 17.15 8.91 13.77
CA ARG A 295 18.35 9.71 14.03
C ARG A 295 18.19 10.69 15.19
N PHE A 296 16.99 11.18 15.45
CA PHE A 296 16.73 12.20 16.44
C PHE A 296 16.62 11.60 17.86
N SER A 297 17.02 12.39 18.85
CA SER A 297 16.71 12.11 20.24
C SER A 297 15.20 12.23 20.52
N LEU A 298 14.71 11.67 21.61
CA LEU A 298 13.28 11.77 21.99
C LEU A 298 12.80 13.22 22.11
N SER A 299 13.65 14.14 22.55
CA SER A 299 13.33 15.57 22.64
C SER A 299 13.21 16.21 21.26
N GLU A 300 14.09 15.88 20.34
CA GLU A 300 14.03 16.37 18.95
C GLU A 300 12.82 15.79 18.20
N ILE A 301 12.53 14.50 18.37
CA ILE A 301 11.32 13.88 17.81
C ILE A 301 10.06 14.61 18.29
N LYS A 302 10.00 14.93 19.61
CA LYS A 302 8.85 15.65 20.16
C LYS A 302 8.68 17.03 19.54
N ILE A 303 9.75 17.77 19.36
CA ILE A 303 9.73 19.10 18.70
C ILE A 303 9.25 18.92 17.26
N TYR A 304 9.89 18.05 16.49
CA TYR A 304 9.56 17.79 15.09
C TYR A 304 8.09 17.41 14.87
N VAL A 305 7.59 16.44 15.66
CA VAL A 305 6.18 16.03 15.59
C VAL A 305 5.24 17.17 15.99
N THR A 306 5.60 17.96 17.01
CA THR A 306 4.76 19.08 17.44
C THR A 306 4.65 20.14 16.35
N GLU A 307 5.75 20.50 15.70
CA GLU A 307 5.76 21.45 14.59
C GLU A 307 4.87 21.02 13.41
N ILE A 308 4.95 19.73 13.02
CA ILE A 308 4.11 19.16 11.97
C ILE A 308 2.62 19.20 12.37
N LEU A 309 2.30 18.85 13.62
CA LEU A 309 0.91 18.88 14.11
C LEU A 309 0.35 20.31 14.21
N GLU A 310 1.15 21.29 14.61
CA GLU A 310 0.74 22.69 14.68
C GLU A 310 0.49 23.26 13.28
N MET A 311 1.29 22.89 12.29
CA MET A 311 1.15 23.38 10.92
C MET A 311 -0.01 22.72 10.16
N TYR A 312 -0.22 21.42 10.34
CA TYR A 312 -1.11 20.65 9.47
C TYR A 312 -2.20 19.87 10.21
N GLY A 313 -2.03 19.55 11.49
CA GLY A 313 -2.96 18.73 12.25
C GLY A 313 -4.34 19.36 12.50
N ALA A 314 -4.45 20.68 12.44
CA ALA A 314 -5.71 21.41 12.65
C ALA A 314 -6.55 21.59 11.36
N SER A 315 -5.94 21.39 10.21
CA SER A 315 -6.62 21.57 8.92
C SER A 315 -7.36 20.30 8.45
N GLY A 316 -7.16 19.17 9.14
CA GLY A 316 -7.83 17.90 8.94
C GLY A 316 -7.30 17.13 7.76
#